data_cbaf332155bd3c13ea4e6e86d21b9e54
#
_entry.id   cbaf332155bd3c13ea4e6e86d21b9e54
#
_cell.length_a   1.000
_cell.length_b   1.000
_cell.length_c   1.000
_cell.angle_alpha   90.00
_cell.angle_beta   90.00
_cell.angle_gamma   90.00
#
_symmetry.space_group_name_H-M   'P 1'
#
loop_
_entity.id
_entity.type
_entity.pdbx_description
1 polymer ?
#
loop_
_entity_poly.entity_id
_entity_poly.type
_entity_poly.pdbx_seq_one_letter_code
_entity_poly.pdbx_strand_id
1 'polypeptide(L)'
;MLVQVWVLARIKIGEVYGIMKAYCTRVGAGPFPTELFDETGKTIRDLGHEYGAVTGRERRCGWVDLVALRYAIMVNGVTQLILMKSDVLDGFETIKACVAYKVNGEEIDYFPFDITEGVEPVYVEMPGWKTDMTKMTSEDEFPEEFNAYIAFLEEQLELLSRLCL
;
A
#
# COMPACT_ATOMS: atom_id res chain seq x y z
N MET A 1 15.01 30.50 2.32
CA MET A 1 14.99 30.67 0.86
C MET A 1 14.71 29.38 0.08
N LEU A 2 15.27 28.24 0.45
CA LEU A 2 14.99 26.94 -0.20
C LEU A 2 13.52 26.50 -0.11
N VAL A 3 12.85 26.71 1.02
CA VAL A 3 11.44 26.31 1.22
C VAL A 3 10.49 27.05 0.27
N GLN A 4 10.73 28.34 0.00
CA GLN A 4 9.92 29.10 -0.94
C GLN A 4 10.09 28.63 -2.40
N VAL A 5 11.27 28.19 -2.80
CA VAL A 5 11.52 27.65 -4.14
C VAL A 5 10.76 26.34 -4.35
N TRP A 6 10.70 25.48 -3.33
CA TRP A 6 9.93 24.24 -3.37
C TRP A 6 8.41 24.49 -3.46
N VAL A 7 7.87 25.43 -2.70
CA VAL A 7 6.44 25.80 -2.76
C VAL A 7 6.07 26.36 -4.13
N LEU A 8 6.91 27.21 -4.71
CA LEU A 8 6.65 27.78 -6.03
C LEU A 8 6.76 26.71 -7.15
N ALA A 9 7.68 25.77 -7.04
CA ALA A 9 7.77 24.65 -7.98
C ALA A 9 6.52 23.75 -7.91
N ARG A 10 6.00 23.48 -6.71
CA ARG A 10 4.81 22.67 -6.48
C ARG A 10 3.53 23.29 -7.07
N ILE A 11 3.39 24.59 -6.99
CA ILE A 11 2.22 25.33 -7.58
C ILE A 11 2.21 25.21 -9.13
N LYS A 12 3.37 24.98 -9.75
CA LYS A 12 3.51 24.80 -11.20
C LYS A 12 3.51 23.34 -11.66
N ILE A 13 3.52 22.39 -10.71
CA ILE A 13 3.38 20.96 -11.02
C ILE A 13 1.89 20.67 -11.14
N GLY A 14 1.46 20.12 -12.28
CA GLY A 14 0.09 19.70 -12.51
C GLY A 14 -0.21 18.40 -11.74
N GLU A 15 -0.19 17.27 -12.42
CA GLU A 15 -0.45 15.96 -11.82
C GLU A 15 0.79 15.42 -11.08
N VAL A 16 0.57 14.83 -9.91
CA VAL A 16 1.58 14.13 -9.11
C VAL A 16 1.17 12.66 -9.00
N TYR A 17 1.93 11.79 -9.65
CA TYR A 17 1.70 10.35 -9.61
C TYR A 17 2.44 9.72 -8.45
N GLY A 18 1.71 9.11 -7.51
CA GLY A 18 2.27 8.26 -6.47
C GLY A 18 2.34 6.81 -6.95
N ILE A 19 3.45 6.13 -6.71
CA ILE A 19 3.60 4.70 -7.01
C ILE A 19 3.44 3.93 -5.70
N MET A 20 2.52 2.97 -5.68
CA MET A 20 2.31 2.07 -4.55
C MET A 20 2.30 0.61 -5.00
N LYS A 21 2.57 -0.30 -4.08
CA LYS A 21 2.35 -1.74 -4.27
C LYS A 21 1.02 -2.15 -3.63
N ALA A 22 0.46 -3.27 -4.07
CA ALA A 22 -0.71 -3.86 -3.43
C ALA A 22 -0.46 -4.35 -1.99
N TYR A 23 0.78 -4.28 -1.51
CA TYR A 23 1.22 -4.62 -0.16
C TYR A 23 2.33 -3.66 0.29
N CYS A 24 2.64 -3.65 1.58
CA CYS A 24 3.70 -2.80 2.12
C CYS A 24 5.03 -3.55 2.26
N THR A 25 6.14 -2.84 2.06
CA THR A 25 7.49 -3.35 2.35
C THR A 25 8.31 -2.30 3.09
N ARG A 26 9.19 -2.77 3.98
CA ARG A 26 10.11 -1.91 4.71
C ARG A 26 11.51 -2.51 4.77
N VAL A 27 12.51 -1.63 4.66
CA VAL A 27 13.92 -1.95 4.89
C VAL A 27 14.37 -1.28 6.19
N GLY A 28 15.10 -2.02 7.01
CA GLY A 28 15.65 -1.50 8.27
C GLY A 28 14.70 -1.52 9.44
N ALA A 29 15.14 -0.96 10.57
CA ALA A 29 14.36 -0.86 11.80
C ALA A 29 13.30 0.24 11.74
N GLY A 30 12.41 0.25 12.72
CA GLY A 30 11.36 1.23 12.89
C GLY A 30 9.97 0.63 12.81
N PRO A 31 8.92 1.40 13.13
CA PRO A 31 7.57 0.93 13.21
C PRO A 31 7.04 0.47 11.85
N PHE A 32 6.32 -0.64 11.86
CA PHE A 32 5.63 -1.18 10.70
C PHE A 32 4.33 -1.86 11.19
N PRO A 33 3.25 -1.10 11.40
CA PRO A 33 2.04 -1.62 12.04
C PRO A 33 1.42 -2.81 11.34
N THR A 34 1.50 -2.88 10.02
CA THR A 34 0.93 -3.96 9.21
C THR A 34 1.89 -5.10 8.92
N GLU A 35 3.06 -5.15 9.58
CA GLU A 35 4.07 -6.20 9.36
C GLU A 35 3.52 -7.59 9.68
N LEU A 36 3.83 -8.56 8.82
CA LEU A 36 3.44 -9.95 8.95
C LEU A 36 4.65 -10.80 9.30
N PHE A 37 4.53 -11.56 10.39
CA PHE A 37 5.57 -12.44 10.90
C PHE A 37 5.28 -13.93 10.63
N ASP A 38 4.19 -14.21 9.91
CA ASP A 38 3.70 -15.53 9.56
C ASP A 38 4.06 -15.97 8.14
N GLU A 39 3.55 -17.13 7.73
CA GLU A 39 3.75 -17.65 6.36
C GLU A 39 3.17 -16.72 5.29
N THR A 40 2.18 -15.89 5.61
CA THR A 40 1.63 -14.89 4.70
C THR A 40 2.69 -13.85 4.32
N GLY A 41 3.36 -13.29 5.32
CA GLY A 41 4.45 -12.33 5.10
C GLY A 41 5.62 -12.91 4.33
N LYS A 42 5.95 -14.19 4.59
CA LYS A 42 6.97 -14.91 3.85
C LYS A 42 6.56 -15.13 2.38
N THR A 43 5.32 -15.55 2.14
CA THR A 43 4.78 -15.78 0.80
C THR A 43 4.82 -14.48 -0.03
N ILE A 44 4.37 -13.35 0.54
CA ILE A 44 4.46 -12.03 -0.12
C ILE A 44 5.91 -11.69 -0.46
N ARG A 45 6.85 -11.94 0.45
CA ARG A 45 8.28 -11.69 0.23
C ARG A 45 8.83 -12.52 -0.92
N ASP A 46 8.54 -13.80 -0.93
CA ASP A 46 9.08 -14.75 -1.90
C ASP A 46 8.52 -14.49 -3.31
N LEU A 47 7.18 -14.37 -3.44
CA LEU A 47 6.50 -14.07 -4.70
C LEU A 47 6.85 -12.66 -5.22
N GLY A 48 6.94 -11.69 -4.31
CA GLY A 48 7.30 -10.32 -4.63
C GLY A 48 8.78 -10.10 -4.90
N HIS A 49 9.64 -11.12 -4.69
CA HIS A 49 11.10 -11.00 -4.74
C HIS A 49 11.63 -9.87 -3.86
N GLU A 50 11.06 -9.73 -2.65
CA GLU A 50 11.35 -8.63 -1.74
C GLU A 50 12.64 -8.88 -0.94
N TYR A 51 13.75 -8.85 -1.67
CA TYR A 51 15.12 -9.00 -1.17
C TYR A 51 15.99 -7.83 -1.62
N GLY A 52 17.01 -7.52 -0.86
CA GLY A 52 17.98 -6.48 -1.22
C GLY A 52 18.80 -6.91 -2.44
N ALA A 53 18.83 -6.10 -3.49
CA ALA A 53 19.49 -6.45 -4.76
C ALA A 53 21.00 -6.78 -4.62
N VAL A 54 21.68 -6.17 -3.64
CA VAL A 54 23.13 -6.36 -3.42
C VAL A 54 23.40 -7.36 -2.30
N THR A 55 22.65 -7.27 -1.20
CA THR A 55 22.95 -8.05 0.02
C THR A 55 22.08 -9.29 0.15
N GLY A 56 21.04 -9.46 -0.66
CA GLY A 56 20.06 -10.53 -0.49
C GLY A 56 19.23 -10.42 0.79
N ARG A 57 19.35 -9.33 1.56
CA ARG A 57 18.65 -9.16 2.84
C ARG A 57 17.15 -9.13 2.63
N GLU A 58 16.43 -9.93 3.42
CA GLU A 58 14.98 -9.96 3.43
C GLU A 58 14.39 -8.59 3.78
N ARG A 59 13.39 -8.17 3.01
CA ARG A 59 12.55 -7.02 3.35
C ARG A 59 11.43 -7.48 4.27
N ARG A 60 11.06 -6.63 5.20
CA ARG A 60 9.86 -6.79 6.02
C ARG A 60 8.65 -6.56 5.12
N CYS A 61 7.65 -7.44 5.18
CA CYS A 61 6.45 -7.36 4.35
C CYS A 61 5.20 -7.33 5.21
N GLY A 62 4.15 -6.67 4.71
CA GLY A 62 2.89 -6.55 5.40
C GLY A 62 1.74 -6.17 4.46
N TRP A 63 0.52 -6.24 4.95
CA TRP A 63 -0.65 -5.79 4.22
C TRP A 63 -0.57 -4.28 3.91
N VAL A 64 -1.30 -3.85 2.88
CA VAL A 64 -1.38 -2.43 2.52
C VAL A 64 -1.90 -1.61 3.70
N ASP A 65 -1.25 -0.47 3.95
CA ASP A 65 -1.55 0.44 5.05
C ASP A 65 -2.13 1.74 4.49
N LEU A 66 -3.45 1.86 4.52
CA LEU A 66 -4.15 3.02 3.96
C LEU A 66 -4.03 4.25 4.87
N VAL A 67 -3.79 4.07 6.18
CA VAL A 67 -3.55 5.19 7.10
C VAL A 67 -2.23 5.88 6.74
N ALA A 68 -1.16 5.09 6.60
CA ALA A 68 0.14 5.59 6.19
C ALA A 68 0.10 6.17 4.76
N LEU A 69 -0.66 5.54 3.87
CA LEU A 69 -0.79 5.96 2.48
C LEU A 69 -1.53 7.29 2.36
N ARG A 70 -2.66 7.49 3.08
CA ARG A 70 -3.37 8.79 3.15
C ARG A 70 -2.45 9.91 3.62
N TYR A 71 -1.64 9.63 4.66
CA TYR A 71 -0.65 10.59 5.12
C TYR A 71 0.40 10.92 4.05
N ALA A 72 0.93 9.91 3.35
CA ALA A 72 1.90 10.09 2.27
C ALA A 72 1.31 10.89 1.09
N ILE A 73 0.07 10.61 0.69
CA ILE A 73 -0.67 11.34 -0.33
C ILE A 73 -0.76 12.82 0.03
N MET A 74 -1.19 13.12 1.25
CA MET A 74 -1.36 14.49 1.76
C MET A 74 -0.04 15.26 1.74
N VAL A 75 1.04 14.66 2.30
CA VAL A 75 2.34 15.34 2.42
C VAL A 75 2.99 15.58 1.06
N ASN A 76 2.84 14.64 0.13
CA ASN A 76 3.44 14.72 -1.21
C ASN A 76 2.53 15.41 -2.23
N GLY A 77 1.26 15.66 -1.90
CA GLY A 77 0.27 16.24 -2.82
C GLY A 77 0.03 15.35 -4.03
N VAL A 78 -0.03 14.05 -3.81
CA VAL A 78 -0.34 13.06 -4.83
C VAL A 78 -1.77 13.31 -5.34
N THR A 79 -1.93 13.31 -6.66
CA THR A 79 -3.23 13.52 -7.33
C THR A 79 -3.73 12.23 -7.99
N GLN A 80 -2.84 11.30 -8.31
CA GLN A 80 -3.17 10.00 -8.89
C GLN A 80 -2.22 8.93 -8.36
N LEU A 81 -2.71 7.69 -8.28
CA LEU A 81 -1.93 6.54 -7.83
C LEU A 81 -1.71 5.54 -8.97
N ILE A 82 -0.53 4.94 -8.97
CA ILE A 82 -0.19 3.78 -9.81
C ILE A 82 -0.03 2.59 -8.88
N LEU A 83 -0.95 1.63 -8.99
CA LEU A 83 -0.89 0.37 -8.24
C LEU A 83 -0.03 -0.63 -9.00
N MET A 84 0.96 -1.19 -8.32
CA MET A 84 1.90 -2.16 -8.88
C MET A 84 1.92 -3.46 -8.06
N LYS A 85 2.40 -4.54 -8.68
CA LYS A 85 2.64 -5.83 -8.03
C LYS A 85 1.40 -6.46 -7.38
N SER A 86 0.23 -6.23 -7.97
CA SER A 86 -1.00 -6.92 -7.58
C SER A 86 -0.97 -8.42 -7.87
N ASP A 87 -0.20 -8.83 -8.89
CA ASP A 87 0.09 -10.21 -9.25
C ASP A 87 0.67 -11.05 -8.09
N VAL A 88 1.40 -10.42 -7.19
CA VAL A 88 1.94 -11.08 -5.97
C VAL A 88 0.83 -11.63 -5.08
N LEU A 89 -0.36 -11.05 -5.15
CA LEU A 89 -1.52 -11.44 -4.34
C LEU A 89 -2.48 -12.42 -5.05
N ASP A 90 -2.18 -12.84 -6.27
CA ASP A 90 -3.05 -13.70 -7.11
C ASP A 90 -3.51 -14.99 -6.43
N GLY A 91 -2.67 -15.58 -5.57
CA GLY A 91 -2.94 -16.85 -4.91
C GLY A 91 -3.64 -16.77 -3.56
N PHE A 92 -3.91 -15.57 -3.06
CA PHE A 92 -4.47 -15.40 -1.72
C PHE A 92 -6.00 -15.59 -1.71
N GLU A 93 -6.49 -16.31 -0.67
CA GLU A 93 -7.93 -16.49 -0.42
C GLU A 93 -8.58 -15.18 0.04
N THR A 94 -7.87 -14.46 0.90
CA THR A 94 -8.32 -13.22 1.54
C THR A 94 -7.20 -12.21 1.50
N ILE A 95 -7.53 -10.99 1.13
CA ILE A 95 -6.64 -9.83 1.12
C ILE A 95 -7.11 -8.87 2.18
N LYS A 96 -6.16 -8.25 2.89
CA LYS A 96 -6.47 -7.31 3.97
C LYS A 96 -5.89 -5.94 3.65
N ALA A 97 -6.64 -4.90 4.01
CA ALA A 97 -6.18 -3.52 3.98
C ALA A 97 -6.37 -2.88 5.37
N CYS A 98 -5.33 -2.25 5.88
CA CYS A 98 -5.41 -1.52 7.15
C CYS A 98 -6.06 -0.16 6.91
N VAL A 99 -7.20 0.08 7.55
CA VAL A 99 -8.01 1.31 7.40
C VAL A 99 -7.89 2.27 8.58
N ALA A 100 -7.52 1.75 9.75
CA ALA A 100 -7.35 2.48 11.00
C ALA A 100 -6.31 1.81 11.88
N TYR A 101 -5.92 2.47 12.96
CA TYR A 101 -5.09 1.90 14.02
C TYR A 101 -5.84 1.93 15.35
N LYS A 102 -5.55 0.95 16.21
CA LYS A 102 -5.88 1.03 17.64
C LYS A 102 -4.64 1.45 18.42
N VAL A 103 -4.75 2.54 19.17
CA VAL A 103 -3.70 3.07 20.04
C VAL A 103 -4.29 3.22 21.44
N ASN A 104 -3.74 2.49 22.40
CA ASN A 104 -4.26 2.48 23.79
C ASN A 104 -5.77 2.16 23.91
N GLY A 105 -6.30 1.35 22.99
CA GLY A 105 -7.71 0.96 22.96
C GLY A 105 -8.64 1.93 22.20
N GLU A 106 -8.14 3.07 21.76
CA GLU A 106 -8.89 4.01 20.90
C GLU A 106 -8.55 3.77 19.43
N GLU A 107 -9.59 3.77 18.59
CA GLU A 107 -9.42 3.67 17.14
C GLU A 107 -9.17 5.06 16.54
N ILE A 108 -8.12 5.18 15.73
CA ILE A 108 -7.72 6.40 15.04
C ILE A 108 -7.54 6.12 13.55
N ASP A 109 -7.90 7.06 12.70
CA ASP A 109 -7.81 6.99 11.24
C ASP A 109 -6.68 7.85 10.64
N TYR A 110 -5.86 8.44 11.49
CA TYR A 110 -4.72 9.27 11.11
C TYR A 110 -3.40 8.64 11.51
N PHE A 111 -2.31 9.02 10.83
CA PHE A 111 -0.96 8.57 11.14
C PHE A 111 -0.42 9.32 12.37
N PRO A 112 -0.22 8.64 13.52
CA PRO A 112 0.21 9.31 14.74
C PRO A 112 1.68 9.77 14.62
N PHE A 113 2.01 10.87 15.30
CA PHE A 113 3.37 11.42 15.32
C PHE A 113 4.37 10.44 15.96
N ASP A 114 3.95 9.79 17.03
CA ASP A 114 4.76 8.79 17.73
C ASP A 114 4.15 7.41 17.56
N ILE A 115 4.69 6.66 16.60
CA ILE A 115 4.35 5.25 16.42
C ILE A 115 5.32 4.43 17.26
N THR A 116 5.01 4.30 18.52
CA THR A 116 5.73 3.45 19.48
C THR A 116 5.04 2.10 19.63
N GLU A 117 5.42 1.36 20.66
CA GLU A 117 4.83 0.06 20.99
C GLU A 117 3.31 0.19 21.23
N GLY A 118 2.53 -0.79 20.74
CA GLY A 118 1.10 -0.89 21.01
C GLY A 118 0.17 -0.31 19.96
N VAL A 119 0.66 -0.03 18.75
CA VAL A 119 -0.21 0.29 17.61
C VAL A 119 -0.67 -1.02 16.97
N GLU A 120 -1.98 -1.28 16.99
CA GLU A 120 -2.60 -2.44 16.37
C GLU A 120 -3.33 -2.01 15.08
N PRO A 121 -3.07 -2.67 13.93
CA PRO A 121 -3.80 -2.35 12.70
C PRO A 121 -5.23 -2.88 12.74
N VAL A 122 -6.17 -2.08 12.26
CA VAL A 122 -7.57 -2.46 12.03
C VAL A 122 -7.73 -2.77 10.55
N TYR A 123 -8.14 -4.00 10.23
CA TYR A 123 -8.22 -4.47 8.87
C TYR A 123 -9.65 -4.59 8.36
N VAL A 124 -9.84 -4.24 7.09
CA VAL A 124 -10.93 -4.71 6.25
C VAL A 124 -10.43 -5.91 5.46
N GLU A 125 -11.22 -6.98 5.42
CA GLU A 125 -10.92 -8.20 4.68
C GLU A 125 -11.77 -8.24 3.40
N MET A 126 -11.13 -8.63 2.31
CA MET A 126 -11.76 -8.77 0.99
C MET A 126 -11.39 -10.11 0.37
N PRO A 127 -12.25 -10.70 -0.47
CA PRO A 127 -11.90 -11.91 -1.20
C PRO A 127 -10.72 -11.65 -2.14
N GLY A 128 -9.79 -12.59 -2.22
CA GLY A 128 -8.73 -12.58 -3.21
C GLY A 128 -9.23 -13.01 -4.59
N TRP A 129 -8.59 -12.53 -5.63
CA TRP A 129 -9.03 -12.76 -7.02
C TRP A 129 -8.61 -14.10 -7.61
N LYS A 130 -7.66 -14.82 -7.03
CA LYS A 130 -7.23 -16.19 -7.42
C LYS A 130 -7.03 -16.41 -8.92
N THR A 131 -6.58 -15.39 -9.60
CA THR A 131 -6.41 -15.38 -11.05
C THR A 131 -5.03 -14.85 -11.40
N ASP A 132 -4.31 -15.57 -12.28
CA ASP A 132 -3.00 -15.14 -12.81
C ASP A 132 -3.19 -13.87 -13.65
N MET A 133 -2.84 -12.73 -13.09
CA MET A 133 -2.98 -11.43 -13.73
C MET A 133 -1.84 -11.07 -14.68
N THR A 134 -0.74 -11.83 -14.65
CA THR A 134 0.48 -11.51 -15.42
C THR A 134 0.28 -11.57 -16.95
N LYS A 135 -0.80 -12.16 -17.43
CA LYS A 135 -1.11 -12.31 -18.86
C LYS A 135 -2.19 -11.35 -19.35
N MET A 136 -2.80 -10.60 -18.46
CA MET A 136 -3.84 -9.65 -18.81
C MET A 136 -3.23 -8.41 -19.47
N THR A 137 -3.87 -7.93 -20.50
CA THR A 137 -3.42 -6.79 -21.30
C THR A 137 -4.41 -5.63 -21.33
N SER A 138 -5.61 -5.85 -20.78
CA SER A 138 -6.70 -4.87 -20.73
C SER A 138 -7.39 -4.93 -19.36
N GLU A 139 -7.86 -3.80 -18.90
CA GLU A 139 -8.66 -3.68 -17.66
C GLU A 139 -9.98 -4.47 -17.73
N ASP A 140 -10.52 -4.69 -18.93
CA ASP A 140 -11.73 -5.48 -19.14
C ASP A 140 -11.55 -6.98 -18.79
N GLU A 141 -10.31 -7.44 -18.71
CA GLU A 141 -9.96 -8.83 -18.35
C GLU A 141 -9.86 -9.06 -16.84
N PHE A 142 -9.91 -7.99 -16.04
CA PHE A 142 -9.71 -8.08 -14.60
C PHE A 142 -10.83 -8.81 -13.89
N PRO A 143 -10.51 -9.70 -12.91
CA PRO A 143 -11.50 -10.35 -12.07
C PRO A 143 -12.37 -9.34 -11.31
N GLU A 144 -13.61 -9.73 -11.03
CA GLU A 144 -14.56 -8.91 -10.29
C GLU A 144 -14.02 -8.53 -8.89
N GLU A 145 -13.36 -9.48 -8.21
CA GLU A 145 -12.75 -9.28 -6.91
C GLU A 145 -11.63 -8.24 -6.95
N PHE A 146 -10.83 -8.24 -8.02
CA PHE A 146 -9.78 -7.23 -8.19
C PHE A 146 -10.37 -5.85 -8.50
N ASN A 147 -11.39 -5.77 -9.34
CA ASN A 147 -12.10 -4.51 -9.58
C ASN A 147 -12.75 -3.96 -8.29
N ALA A 148 -13.31 -4.85 -7.46
CA ALA A 148 -13.85 -4.46 -6.16
C ALA A 148 -12.76 -3.94 -5.20
N TYR A 149 -11.56 -4.57 -5.23
CA TYR A 149 -10.40 -4.10 -4.45
C TYR A 149 -9.97 -2.71 -4.89
N ILE A 150 -9.91 -2.44 -6.20
CA ILE A 150 -9.56 -1.12 -6.73
C ILE A 150 -10.58 -0.07 -6.33
N ALA A 151 -11.88 -0.35 -6.54
CA ALA A 151 -12.95 0.56 -6.15
C ALA A 151 -12.91 0.89 -4.65
N PHE A 152 -12.61 -0.11 -3.81
CA PHE A 152 -12.40 0.10 -2.39
C PHE A 152 -11.21 1.02 -2.10
N LEU A 153 -10.06 0.83 -2.77
CA LEU A 153 -8.90 1.71 -2.59
C LEU A 153 -9.22 3.14 -3.01
N GLU A 154 -9.90 3.34 -4.13
CA GLU A 154 -10.30 4.67 -4.63
C GLU A 154 -11.23 5.38 -3.64
N GLU A 155 -12.21 4.67 -3.09
CA GLU A 155 -13.12 5.20 -2.07
C GLU A 155 -12.35 5.61 -0.80
N GLN A 156 -11.46 4.72 -0.32
CA GLN A 156 -10.72 4.96 0.93
C GLN A 156 -9.66 6.07 0.81
N LEU A 157 -9.15 6.33 -0.38
CA LEU A 157 -8.08 7.29 -0.61
C LEU A 157 -8.58 8.59 -1.26
N GLU A 158 -9.84 8.63 -1.69
CA GLU A 158 -10.46 9.76 -2.42
C GLU A 158 -9.65 10.17 -3.66
N LEU A 159 -8.98 9.22 -4.29
CA LEU A 159 -8.14 9.40 -5.48
C LEU A 159 -8.46 8.37 -6.55
N LEU A 160 -8.36 8.79 -7.82
CA LEU A 160 -8.39 7.84 -8.94
C LEU A 160 -7.08 7.05 -8.98
N SER A 161 -7.18 5.73 -9.03
CA SER A 161 -6.03 4.86 -9.26
C SER A 161 -5.82 4.64 -10.76
N ARG A 162 -4.57 4.55 -11.18
CA ARG A 162 -4.18 4.04 -12.49
C ARG A 162 -3.42 2.75 -12.29
N LEU A 163 -3.84 1.72 -12.99
CA LEU A 163 -3.20 0.42 -12.92
C LEU A 163 -1.98 0.35 -13.82
N CYS A 164 -0.90 -0.16 -13.26
CA CYS A 164 0.26 -0.62 -14.00
C CYS A 164 0.51 -2.08 -13.57
N LEU A 165 0.23 -3.01 -14.46
CA LEU A 165 0.54 -4.44 -14.30
C LEU A 165 2.01 -4.71 -14.56
#